data_759d2ad80847bb9300d40f6b282426a3
#
_entry.id   759d2ad80847bb9300d40f6b282426a3
#
_cell.length_a   1.000
_cell.length_b   1.000
_cell.length_c   1.000
_cell.angle_alpha   90.00
_cell.angle_beta   90.00
_cell.angle_gamma   90.00
#
_symmetry.space_group_name_H-M   'P 1'
#
loop_
_entity.id
_entity.type
_entity.pdbx_description
1 polymer ?
#
loop_
_entity_poly.entity_id
_entity_poly.type
_entity_poly.pdbx_seq_one_letter_code
_entity_poly.pdbx_strand_id
1 'polypeptide(L)'
;MLSNNKINKINRRLDHTRASAKRRSKDFNLDFNYLKNILDQKVCAYSGESFNNSVEGEKLSLERFNNDIGYIKGNVIPVKKKYNTARSDLTLEELIEKRDAIARRIANPSVRKVEKLNLDENKWAQIKKVYGTILKIRAKRENRVKHMANMMKNQPLSNESKLRIVALKARINGSHQAEGHELTKLNVLLKGSDWKTKTKLTDAESLFDTYDKVIQGLQRFEKIGFIGKLKLKRGLPLSASLFQLIKG
;
A
#
# COMPACT_ATOMS: atom_id res chain seq x y z
N MET A 1 7.46 17.76 25.58
CA MET A 1 6.44 16.70 25.86
C MET A 1 5.74 16.29 24.57
N LEU A 2 5.34 15.01 24.45
CA LEU A 2 4.50 14.56 23.32
C LEU A 2 3.05 15.01 23.54
N SER A 3 2.36 15.44 22.46
CA SER A 3 0.93 15.72 22.55
C SER A 3 0.13 14.42 22.80
N ASN A 4 -0.97 14.51 23.54
CA ASN A 4 -1.88 13.38 23.80
C ASN A 4 -2.35 12.70 22.52
N ASN A 5 -2.58 13.47 21.46
CA ASN A 5 -2.97 12.92 20.15
C ASN A 5 -1.87 12.03 19.55
N LYS A 6 -0.59 12.44 19.66
CA LYS A 6 0.54 11.64 19.19
C LYS A 6 0.71 10.36 20.01
N ILE A 7 0.55 10.44 21.33
CA ILE A 7 0.60 9.26 22.22
C ILE A 7 -0.48 8.25 21.83
N ASN A 8 -1.72 8.70 21.69
CA ASN A 8 -2.85 7.85 21.30
C ASN A 8 -2.65 7.20 19.92
N LYS A 9 -2.07 7.94 18.95
CA LYS A 9 -1.76 7.40 17.63
C LYS A 9 -0.72 6.27 17.69
N ILE A 10 0.32 6.42 18.50
CA ILE A 10 1.36 5.40 18.69
C ILE A 10 0.76 4.16 19.37
N ASN A 11 -0.02 4.34 20.44
CA ASN A 11 -0.66 3.22 21.14
C ASN A 11 -1.59 2.43 20.22
N ARG A 12 -2.47 3.09 19.48
CA ARG A 12 -3.35 2.43 18.47
C ARG A 12 -2.55 1.65 17.44
N ARG A 13 -1.42 2.20 16.99
CA ARG A 13 -0.56 1.51 16.04
C ARG A 13 0.10 0.28 16.66
N LEU A 14 0.52 0.38 17.93
CA LEU A 14 1.10 -0.72 18.70
C LEU A 14 0.09 -1.86 18.86
N ASP A 15 -1.13 -1.56 19.27
CA ASP A 15 -2.21 -2.54 19.46
C ASP A 15 -2.59 -3.21 18.14
N HIS A 16 -2.71 -2.43 17.07
CA HIS A 16 -2.99 -2.97 15.74
C HIS A 16 -1.87 -3.90 15.25
N THR A 17 -0.60 -3.54 15.51
CA THR A 17 0.54 -4.36 15.12
C THR A 17 0.60 -5.65 15.92
N ARG A 18 0.32 -5.58 17.25
CA ARG A 18 0.19 -6.75 18.13
C ARG A 18 -0.90 -7.70 17.68
N ALA A 19 -2.08 -7.16 17.36
CA ALA A 19 -3.19 -7.96 16.84
C ALA A 19 -2.84 -8.62 15.49
N SER A 20 -2.08 -7.92 14.63
CA SER A 20 -1.60 -8.48 13.36
C SER A 20 -0.59 -9.60 13.58
N ALA A 21 0.34 -9.46 14.53
CA ALA A 21 1.28 -10.50 14.91
C ALA A 21 0.54 -11.76 15.39
N LYS A 22 -0.43 -11.58 16.30
CA LYS A 22 -1.24 -12.68 16.82
C LYS A 22 -1.97 -13.46 15.71
N ARG A 23 -2.61 -12.75 14.78
CA ARG A 23 -3.33 -13.39 13.65
C ARG A 23 -2.42 -14.20 12.72
N ARG A 24 -1.13 -13.84 12.66
CA ARG A 24 -0.12 -14.50 11.81
C ARG A 24 0.75 -15.50 12.59
N SER A 25 0.42 -15.76 13.87
CA SER A 25 1.22 -16.60 14.76
C SER A 25 2.71 -16.19 14.78
N LYS A 26 2.96 -14.88 14.83
CA LYS A 26 4.31 -14.31 14.85
C LYS A 26 4.61 -13.64 16.20
N ASP A 27 5.87 -13.69 16.61
CA ASP A 27 6.34 -13.06 17.84
C ASP A 27 6.13 -11.54 17.83
N PHE A 28 5.95 -11.00 19.03
CA PHE A 28 5.77 -9.56 19.22
C PHE A 28 6.46 -9.08 20.52
N ASN A 29 7.40 -8.14 20.38
CA ASN A 29 8.05 -7.49 21.52
C ASN A 29 8.31 -5.99 21.31
N LEU A 30 7.57 -5.34 20.39
CA LEU A 30 7.66 -3.89 20.23
C LEU A 30 7.07 -3.20 21.47
N ASP A 31 7.72 -2.13 21.92
CA ASP A 31 7.20 -1.21 22.91
C ASP A 31 6.91 0.17 22.32
N PHE A 32 6.32 1.05 23.15
CA PHE A 32 5.97 2.41 22.78
C PHE A 32 7.17 3.21 22.26
N ASN A 33 8.30 3.16 22.95
CA ASN A 33 9.48 3.96 22.63
C ASN A 33 10.11 3.50 21.31
N TYR A 34 10.19 2.20 21.08
CA TYR A 34 10.70 1.65 19.83
C TYR A 34 9.81 2.03 18.67
N LEU A 35 8.50 1.85 18.81
CA LEU A 35 7.55 2.19 17.75
C LEU A 35 7.52 3.70 17.48
N LYS A 36 7.59 4.54 18.55
CA LYS A 36 7.74 5.99 18.39
C LYS A 36 8.95 6.34 17.54
N ASN A 37 10.10 5.75 17.82
CA ASN A 37 11.34 6.03 17.09
C ASN A 37 11.22 5.63 15.61
N ILE A 38 10.56 4.51 15.30
CA ILE A 38 10.28 4.13 13.90
C ILE A 38 9.33 5.13 13.23
N LEU A 39 8.24 5.51 13.90
CA LEU A 39 7.23 6.42 13.34
C LEU A 39 7.74 7.87 13.19
N ASP A 40 8.79 8.25 13.90
CA ASP A 40 9.43 9.55 13.78
C ASP A 40 10.44 9.63 12.62
N GLN A 41 10.73 8.51 11.97
CA GLN A 41 11.59 8.47 10.79
C GLN A 41 10.99 9.26 9.64
N LYS A 42 11.86 9.92 8.86
CA LYS A 42 11.44 10.81 7.76
C LYS A 42 11.59 10.16 6.39
N VAL A 43 12.43 9.14 6.30
CA VAL A 43 12.78 8.50 5.04
C VAL A 43 12.57 6.99 5.09
N CYS A 44 12.26 6.44 3.93
CA CYS A 44 12.04 5.02 3.70
C CYS A 44 13.36 4.24 3.80
N ALA A 45 13.36 3.15 4.55
CA ALA A 45 14.56 2.32 4.72
C ALA A 45 15.02 1.64 3.42
N TYR A 46 14.11 1.35 2.48
CA TYR A 46 14.48 0.74 1.20
C TYR A 46 15.01 1.75 0.18
N SER A 47 14.36 2.89 0.02
CA SER A 47 14.69 3.84 -1.05
C SER A 47 15.46 5.08 -0.58
N GLY A 48 15.51 5.38 0.72
CA GLY A 48 16.05 6.65 1.23
C GLY A 48 15.17 7.88 0.97
N GLU A 49 14.05 7.71 0.26
CA GLU A 49 13.14 8.80 -0.09
C GLU A 49 12.23 9.20 1.08
N SER A 50 11.86 10.46 1.16
CA SER A 50 10.95 10.96 2.17
C SER A 50 9.55 10.34 2.07
N PHE A 51 8.91 10.13 3.22
CA PHE A 51 7.50 9.73 3.27
C PHE A 51 6.59 10.91 2.86
N ASN A 52 5.51 10.59 2.14
CA ASN A 52 4.46 11.55 1.79
C ASN A 52 3.10 11.03 2.27
N ASN A 53 2.53 11.71 3.25
CA ASN A 53 1.24 11.31 3.85
C ASN A 53 0.03 11.65 2.96
N SER A 54 0.19 12.49 1.95
CA SER A 54 -0.87 12.86 1.01
C SER A 54 -1.10 11.79 -0.07
N VAL A 55 -0.10 10.94 -0.35
CA VAL A 55 -0.15 9.87 -1.34
C VAL A 55 -0.18 8.53 -0.64
N GLU A 56 -1.21 7.71 -0.88
CA GLU A 56 -1.45 6.46 -0.13
C GLU A 56 -0.27 5.50 -0.19
N GLY A 57 0.33 5.31 -1.36
CA GLY A 57 1.50 4.43 -1.55
C GLY A 57 2.79 4.92 -0.90
N GLU A 58 2.89 6.21 -0.61
CA GLU A 58 4.08 6.89 -0.08
C GLU A 58 4.08 7.03 1.45
N LYS A 59 2.98 6.64 2.10
CA LYS A 59 2.86 6.67 3.57
C LYS A 59 3.81 5.67 4.23
N LEU A 60 4.23 6.01 5.46
CA LEU A 60 5.02 5.10 6.28
C LEU A 60 4.22 3.83 6.62
N SER A 61 4.83 2.69 6.34
CA SER A 61 4.38 1.36 6.73
C SER A 61 5.47 0.65 7.54
N LEU A 62 5.05 -0.23 8.43
CA LEU A 62 5.96 -1.08 9.20
C LEU A 62 6.21 -2.36 8.41
N GLU A 63 7.45 -2.60 8.06
CA GLU A 63 7.91 -3.77 7.34
C GLU A 63 8.71 -4.68 8.27
N ARG A 64 8.50 -6.00 8.17
CA ARG A 64 9.39 -6.98 8.80
C ARG A 64 10.53 -7.28 7.85
N PHE A 65 11.75 -6.97 8.24
CA PHE A 65 12.90 -7.23 7.38
C PHE A 65 13.04 -8.72 7.05
N ASN A 66 12.95 -9.58 8.07
CA ASN A 66 12.82 -11.02 7.91
C ASN A 66 11.37 -11.44 8.18
N ASN A 67 10.71 -12.03 7.19
CA ASN A 67 9.32 -12.46 7.28
C ASN A 67 9.11 -13.66 8.20
N ASP A 68 10.14 -14.46 8.44
CA ASP A 68 10.08 -15.62 9.33
C ASP A 68 10.03 -15.19 10.80
N ILE A 69 10.65 -14.05 11.08
CA ILE A 69 10.67 -13.44 12.41
C ILE A 69 9.46 -12.53 12.56
N GLY A 70 8.97 -12.42 13.80
CA GLY A 70 7.82 -11.60 14.12
C GLY A 70 8.08 -10.08 14.16
N TYR A 71 7.14 -9.35 14.74
CA TYR A 71 7.26 -7.93 15.02
C TYR A 71 8.09 -7.71 16.29
N ILE A 72 9.36 -7.99 16.19
CA ILE A 72 10.34 -7.82 17.27
C ILE A 72 11.25 -6.63 17.02
N LYS A 73 11.82 -6.09 18.10
CA LYS A 73 12.81 -5.01 18.01
C LYS A 73 13.98 -5.49 17.17
N GLY A 74 14.36 -4.66 16.19
CA GLY A 74 15.42 -4.98 15.24
C GLY A 74 14.96 -5.65 13.94
N ASN A 75 13.75 -6.21 13.90
CA ASN A 75 13.19 -6.80 12.68
C ASN A 75 12.16 -5.89 11.98
N VAL A 76 11.78 -4.78 12.57
CA VAL A 76 10.78 -3.86 12.00
C VAL A 76 11.44 -2.59 11.54
N ILE A 77 11.23 -2.24 10.27
CA ILE A 77 11.77 -1.06 9.61
C ILE A 77 10.67 -0.18 9.01
N PRO A 78 10.89 1.15 8.92
CA PRO A 78 9.96 2.05 8.26
C PRO A 78 10.17 2.03 6.76
N VAL A 79 9.15 1.67 5.99
CA VAL A 79 9.19 1.69 4.52
C VAL A 79 7.96 2.40 3.95
N LYS A 80 8.01 2.80 2.68
CA LYS A 80 6.81 3.28 1.98
C LYS A 80 5.82 2.13 1.81
N LYS A 81 4.52 2.43 1.94
CA LYS A 81 3.46 1.41 1.86
C LYS A 81 3.51 0.63 0.55
N LYS A 82 3.83 1.28 -0.59
CA LYS A 82 3.97 0.61 -1.89
C LYS A 82 5.04 -0.49 -1.86
N TYR A 83 6.17 -0.27 -1.20
CA TYR A 83 7.26 -1.25 -1.09
C TYR A 83 6.88 -2.42 -0.18
N ASN A 84 6.24 -2.14 0.97
CA ASN A 84 5.72 -3.18 1.85
C ASN A 84 4.69 -4.06 1.11
N THR A 85 3.78 -3.44 0.35
CA THR A 85 2.79 -4.17 -0.44
C THR A 85 3.44 -5.00 -1.56
N ALA A 86 4.44 -4.46 -2.26
CA ALA A 86 5.14 -5.17 -3.33
C ALA A 86 5.97 -6.34 -2.81
N ARG A 87 6.63 -6.16 -1.67
CA ARG A 87 7.41 -7.23 -1.04
C ARG A 87 6.51 -8.35 -0.51
N SER A 88 5.41 -8.00 0.19
CA SER A 88 4.55 -8.98 0.84
C SER A 88 5.37 -9.99 1.67
N ASP A 89 5.16 -11.30 1.48
CA ASP A 89 5.93 -12.37 2.11
C ASP A 89 6.95 -13.02 1.15
N LEU A 90 7.28 -12.35 0.03
CA LEU A 90 8.20 -12.85 -0.99
C LEU A 90 9.65 -12.89 -0.49
N THR A 91 10.39 -13.91 -0.91
CA THR A 91 11.84 -14.01 -0.72
C THR A 91 12.57 -13.04 -1.66
N LEU A 92 13.89 -12.87 -1.46
CA LEU A 92 14.69 -12.03 -2.35
C LEU A 92 14.72 -12.61 -3.77
N GLU A 93 14.84 -13.92 -3.90
CA GLU A 93 14.84 -14.65 -5.18
C GLU A 93 13.53 -14.44 -5.93
N GLU A 94 12.40 -14.64 -5.26
CA GLU A 94 11.07 -14.41 -5.86
C GLU A 94 10.85 -12.96 -6.30
N LEU A 95 11.40 -12.00 -5.57
CA LEU A 95 11.37 -10.58 -5.94
C LEU A 95 12.20 -10.32 -7.21
N ILE A 96 13.40 -10.91 -7.30
CA ILE A 96 14.26 -10.82 -8.48
C ILE A 96 13.56 -11.42 -9.69
N GLU A 97 12.99 -12.62 -9.56
CA GLU A 97 12.24 -13.26 -10.65
C GLU A 97 11.06 -12.39 -11.14
N LYS A 98 10.30 -11.80 -10.21
CA LYS A 98 9.19 -10.89 -10.56
C LYS A 98 9.67 -9.63 -11.27
N ARG A 99 10.76 -9.00 -10.78
CA ARG A 99 11.37 -7.83 -11.42
C ARG A 99 11.81 -8.18 -12.85
N ASP A 100 12.52 -9.29 -13.02
CA ASP A 100 13.08 -9.70 -14.30
C ASP A 100 11.98 -10.11 -15.29
N ALA A 101 10.88 -10.70 -14.82
CA ALA A 101 9.70 -10.94 -15.63
C ALA A 101 9.07 -9.62 -16.13
N ILE A 102 9.05 -8.58 -15.30
CA ILE A 102 8.58 -7.25 -15.70
C ILE A 102 9.55 -6.61 -16.69
N ALA A 103 10.87 -6.71 -16.45
CA ALA A 103 11.91 -6.20 -17.37
C ALA A 103 11.77 -6.80 -18.77
N ARG A 104 11.60 -8.13 -18.86
CA ARG A 104 11.34 -8.80 -20.16
C ARG A 104 10.08 -8.30 -20.84
N ARG A 105 9.03 -7.95 -20.09
CA ARG A 105 7.78 -7.37 -20.65
C ARG A 105 7.98 -5.96 -21.15
N ILE A 106 8.81 -5.16 -20.47
CA ILE A 106 9.16 -3.80 -20.91
C ILE A 106 10.03 -3.86 -22.16
N ALA A 107 11.03 -4.74 -22.20
CA ALA A 107 11.95 -4.90 -23.32
C ALA A 107 11.28 -5.41 -24.60
N ASN A 108 10.21 -6.19 -24.49
CA ASN A 108 9.47 -6.77 -25.61
C ASN A 108 8.01 -6.31 -25.66
N PRO A 109 7.73 -5.02 -25.89
CA PRO A 109 6.37 -4.52 -25.94
C PRO A 109 5.57 -5.05 -27.14
N SER A 110 6.25 -5.49 -28.21
CA SER A 110 5.67 -5.94 -29.47
C SER A 110 5.08 -7.34 -29.46
N VAL A 111 5.37 -8.16 -28.46
CA VAL A 111 4.85 -9.54 -28.37
C VAL A 111 3.36 -9.59 -28.00
N ARG A 112 2.77 -8.44 -27.68
CA ARG A 112 1.32 -8.34 -27.49
C ARG A 112 0.69 -7.46 -28.54
N LYS A 113 0.63 -7.93 -29.80
CA LYS A 113 -0.54 -7.62 -30.62
C LYS A 113 -1.75 -7.89 -29.72
N VAL A 114 -2.54 -6.83 -29.51
CA VAL A 114 -3.86 -6.96 -28.89
C VAL A 114 -4.62 -7.94 -29.77
N GLU A 115 -4.54 -9.24 -29.47
CA GLU A 115 -5.56 -10.13 -29.94
C GLU A 115 -6.86 -9.48 -29.48
N LYS A 116 -7.68 -9.05 -30.44
CA LYS A 116 -9.02 -8.57 -30.14
C LYS A 116 -9.60 -9.62 -29.22
N LEU A 117 -9.99 -9.21 -28.00
CA LEU A 117 -10.72 -10.06 -27.07
C LEU A 117 -11.78 -10.78 -27.92
N ASN A 118 -11.60 -12.07 -28.16
CA ASN A 118 -12.51 -12.86 -28.97
C ASN A 118 -13.77 -13.13 -28.13
N LEU A 119 -14.48 -12.05 -27.85
CA LEU A 119 -15.73 -12.04 -27.10
C LEU A 119 -16.85 -11.99 -28.12
N ASP A 120 -17.81 -12.88 -27.98
CA ASP A 120 -19.05 -12.79 -28.72
C ASP A 120 -19.75 -11.44 -28.46
N GLU A 121 -20.56 -10.99 -29.41
CA GLU A 121 -21.22 -9.68 -29.34
C GLU A 121 -22.12 -9.53 -28.09
N ASN A 122 -22.76 -10.61 -27.65
CA ASN A 122 -23.58 -10.62 -26.46
C ASN A 122 -22.76 -10.35 -25.20
N LYS A 123 -21.63 -11.04 -25.07
CA LYS A 123 -20.72 -10.87 -23.94
C LYS A 123 -20.13 -9.47 -23.93
N TRP A 124 -19.81 -8.95 -25.13
CA TRP A 124 -19.31 -7.58 -25.27
C TRP A 124 -20.36 -6.53 -24.89
N ALA A 125 -21.62 -6.73 -25.28
CA ALA A 125 -22.73 -5.88 -24.88
C ALA A 125 -22.94 -5.87 -23.35
N GLN A 126 -22.86 -7.03 -22.70
CA GLN A 126 -22.95 -7.16 -21.24
C GLN A 126 -21.78 -6.43 -20.54
N ILE A 127 -20.55 -6.55 -21.02
CA ILE A 127 -19.38 -5.84 -20.52
C ILE A 127 -19.58 -4.32 -20.61
N LYS A 128 -20.02 -3.82 -21.76
CA LYS A 128 -20.33 -2.39 -21.97
C LYS A 128 -21.39 -1.89 -20.98
N LYS A 129 -22.45 -2.67 -20.78
CA LYS A 129 -23.55 -2.34 -19.83
C LYS A 129 -23.02 -2.25 -18.39
N VAL A 130 -22.26 -3.25 -17.92
CA VAL A 130 -21.70 -3.28 -16.57
C VAL A 130 -20.71 -2.13 -16.37
N TYR A 131 -19.83 -1.91 -17.35
CA TYR A 131 -18.86 -0.81 -17.29
C TYR A 131 -19.55 0.55 -17.28
N GLY A 132 -20.59 0.75 -18.08
CA GLY A 132 -21.40 1.97 -18.06
C GLY A 132 -22.07 2.21 -16.68
N THR A 133 -22.51 1.14 -16.03
CA THR A 133 -23.06 1.23 -14.66
C THR A 133 -22.00 1.67 -13.65
N ILE A 134 -20.79 1.10 -13.72
CA ILE A 134 -19.65 1.50 -12.87
C ILE A 134 -19.34 2.99 -13.04
N LEU A 135 -19.28 3.48 -14.29
CA LEU A 135 -19.02 4.90 -14.57
C LEU A 135 -20.11 5.81 -13.97
N LYS A 136 -21.38 5.42 -14.07
CA LYS A 136 -22.50 6.17 -13.46
C LYS A 136 -22.40 6.20 -11.92
N ILE A 137 -22.02 5.10 -11.30
CA ILE A 137 -21.84 5.02 -9.84
C ILE A 137 -20.70 5.94 -9.42
N ARG A 138 -19.58 5.94 -10.14
CA ARG A 138 -18.41 6.79 -9.87
C ARG A 138 -18.75 8.26 -10.00
N ALA A 139 -19.41 8.66 -11.07
CA ALA A 139 -19.82 10.06 -11.29
C ALA A 139 -20.78 10.57 -10.19
N LYS A 140 -21.78 9.76 -9.81
CA LYS A 140 -22.68 10.11 -8.70
C LYS A 140 -21.95 10.24 -7.36
N ARG A 141 -20.97 9.36 -7.10
CA ARG A 141 -20.13 9.41 -5.89
C ARG A 141 -19.28 10.66 -5.86
N GLU A 142 -18.62 10.99 -6.97
CA GLU A 142 -17.77 12.18 -7.08
C GLU A 142 -18.57 13.46 -6.81
N ASN A 143 -19.77 13.58 -7.37
CA ASN A 143 -20.66 14.72 -7.13
C ASN A 143 -21.07 14.82 -5.64
N ARG A 144 -21.33 13.69 -4.96
CA ARG A 144 -21.60 13.67 -3.52
C ARG A 144 -20.40 14.10 -2.69
N VAL A 145 -19.20 13.68 -3.08
CA VAL A 145 -17.95 14.09 -2.42
C VAL A 145 -17.72 15.59 -2.57
N LYS A 146 -17.89 16.14 -3.79
CA LYS A 146 -17.80 17.58 -4.05
C LYS A 146 -18.83 18.37 -3.23
N HIS A 147 -20.06 17.92 -3.19
CA HIS A 147 -21.13 18.54 -2.39
C HIS A 147 -20.81 18.53 -0.89
N MET A 148 -20.38 17.39 -0.36
CA MET A 148 -19.95 17.27 1.03
C MET A 148 -18.77 18.21 1.35
N ALA A 149 -17.78 18.26 0.48
CA ALA A 149 -16.63 19.15 0.65
C ALA A 149 -17.03 20.63 0.67
N ASN A 150 -17.99 21.03 -0.19
CA ASN A 150 -18.50 22.40 -0.19
C ASN A 150 -19.27 22.74 1.09
N MET A 151 -20.08 21.82 1.61
CA MET A 151 -20.76 22.02 2.89
C MET A 151 -19.77 22.17 4.06
N MET A 152 -18.65 21.45 4.02
CA MET A 152 -17.63 21.51 5.07
C MET A 152 -16.77 22.77 5.05
N LYS A 153 -16.79 23.55 3.98
CA LYS A 153 -16.07 24.84 3.91
C LYS A 153 -16.70 25.91 4.79
N ASN A 154 -18.00 25.84 5.02
CA ASN A 154 -18.75 26.84 5.79
C ASN A 154 -18.75 26.44 7.27
N GLN A 155 -17.94 27.10 8.09
CA GLN A 155 -17.84 26.88 9.54
C GLN A 155 -18.36 28.14 10.27
N PRO A 156 -19.06 27.97 11.42
CA PRO A 156 -19.46 26.73 12.07
C PRO A 156 -20.63 26.03 11.38
N LEU A 157 -20.61 24.68 11.37
CA LEU A 157 -21.67 23.87 10.78
C LEU A 157 -22.92 23.85 11.68
N SER A 158 -24.09 24.14 11.12
CA SER A 158 -25.38 23.92 11.79
C SER A 158 -25.61 22.43 12.06
N ASN A 159 -26.49 22.10 13.02
CA ASN A 159 -26.83 20.71 13.32
C ASN A 159 -27.45 20.00 12.11
N GLU A 160 -28.25 20.72 11.31
CA GLU A 160 -28.82 20.19 10.07
C GLU A 160 -27.72 19.85 9.05
N SER A 161 -26.72 20.74 8.88
CA SER A 161 -25.59 20.49 8.00
C SER A 161 -24.77 19.27 8.44
N LYS A 162 -24.59 19.09 9.74
CA LYS A 162 -23.90 17.89 10.31
C LYS A 162 -24.65 16.61 9.95
N LEU A 163 -25.97 16.58 10.11
CA LEU A 163 -26.81 15.43 9.75
C LEU A 163 -26.77 15.13 8.25
N ARG A 164 -26.83 16.16 7.40
CA ARG A 164 -26.71 16.00 5.94
C ARG A 164 -25.34 15.43 5.55
N ILE A 165 -24.24 15.85 6.20
CA ILE A 165 -22.91 15.29 5.98
C ILE A 165 -22.85 13.81 6.36
N VAL A 166 -23.45 13.40 7.47
CA VAL A 166 -23.52 12.00 7.89
C VAL A 166 -24.29 11.17 6.83
N ALA A 167 -25.43 11.65 6.37
CA ALA A 167 -26.20 11.00 5.32
C ALA A 167 -25.42 10.88 3.99
N LEU A 168 -24.65 11.91 3.61
CA LEU A 168 -23.80 11.88 2.42
C LEU A 168 -22.66 10.86 2.55
N LYS A 169 -22.02 10.76 3.71
CA LYS A 169 -20.98 9.74 3.99
C LYS A 169 -21.56 8.33 3.85
N ALA A 170 -22.74 8.06 4.40
CA ALA A 170 -23.41 6.77 4.25
C ALA A 170 -23.69 6.43 2.77
N ARG A 171 -24.20 7.40 1.98
CA ARG A 171 -24.44 7.23 0.54
C ARG A 171 -23.16 7.04 -0.28
N ILE A 172 -22.05 7.67 0.12
CA ILE A 172 -20.72 7.48 -0.50
C ILE A 172 -20.24 6.05 -0.23
N ASN A 173 -20.34 5.56 1.01
CA ASN A 173 -19.98 4.19 1.38
C ASN A 173 -20.83 3.15 0.65
N GLY A 174 -22.15 3.34 0.57
CA GLY A 174 -23.01 2.49 -0.24
C GLY A 174 -22.65 2.47 -1.73
N SER A 175 -22.14 3.60 -2.26
CA SER A 175 -21.65 3.65 -3.66
C SER A 175 -20.37 2.81 -3.86
N HIS A 176 -19.49 2.69 -2.87
CA HIS A 176 -18.31 1.80 -2.95
C HIS A 176 -18.72 0.33 -2.96
N GLN A 177 -19.71 -0.05 -2.15
CA GLN A 177 -20.24 -1.42 -2.15
C GLN A 177 -20.89 -1.77 -3.48
N ALA A 178 -21.75 -0.87 -4.01
CA ALA A 178 -22.39 -1.06 -5.31
C ALA A 178 -21.36 -1.18 -6.46
N GLU A 179 -20.31 -0.36 -6.44
CA GLU A 179 -19.19 -0.48 -7.41
C GLU A 179 -18.49 -1.83 -7.28
N GLY A 180 -18.23 -2.30 -6.06
CA GLY A 180 -17.62 -3.60 -5.79
C GLY A 180 -18.42 -4.76 -6.40
N HIS A 181 -19.75 -4.73 -6.28
CA HIS A 181 -20.63 -5.73 -6.90
C HIS A 181 -20.53 -5.71 -8.43
N GLU A 182 -20.53 -4.52 -9.04
CA GLU A 182 -20.44 -4.41 -10.51
C GLU A 182 -19.05 -4.82 -11.01
N LEU A 183 -17.98 -4.52 -10.27
CA LEU A 183 -16.62 -5.00 -10.59
C LEU A 183 -16.51 -6.52 -10.49
N THR A 184 -17.20 -7.15 -9.55
CA THR A 184 -17.27 -8.62 -9.45
C THR A 184 -17.95 -9.21 -10.69
N LYS A 185 -19.10 -8.64 -11.13
CA LYS A 185 -19.76 -9.06 -12.37
C LYS A 185 -18.84 -8.89 -13.58
N LEU A 186 -18.15 -7.75 -13.67
CA LEU A 186 -17.20 -7.48 -14.74
C LEU A 186 -16.07 -8.52 -14.76
N ASN A 187 -15.52 -8.86 -13.60
CA ASN A 187 -14.48 -9.87 -13.47
C ASN A 187 -14.96 -11.26 -13.92
N VAL A 188 -16.22 -11.63 -13.62
CA VAL A 188 -16.80 -12.90 -14.10
C VAL A 188 -16.94 -12.89 -15.62
N LEU A 189 -17.44 -11.82 -16.21
CA LEU A 189 -17.57 -11.68 -17.67
C LEU A 189 -16.23 -11.72 -18.39
N LEU A 190 -15.17 -11.20 -17.76
CA LEU A 190 -13.82 -11.16 -18.29
C LEU A 190 -12.97 -12.39 -17.92
N LYS A 191 -13.53 -13.36 -17.17
CA LYS A 191 -12.85 -14.59 -16.80
C LYS A 191 -12.45 -15.37 -18.06
N GLY A 192 -11.17 -15.74 -18.14
CA GLY A 192 -10.60 -16.41 -19.32
C GLY A 192 -10.17 -15.48 -20.44
N SER A 193 -10.33 -14.16 -20.31
CA SER A 193 -9.82 -13.16 -21.25
C SER A 193 -8.51 -12.54 -20.71
N ASP A 194 -7.62 -12.17 -21.62
CA ASP A 194 -6.29 -11.57 -21.30
C ASP A 194 -6.36 -10.09 -20.89
N TRP A 195 -7.55 -9.55 -20.61
CA TRP A 195 -7.71 -8.12 -20.30
C TRP A 195 -6.90 -7.64 -19.09
N LYS A 196 -6.68 -8.52 -18.08
CA LYS A 196 -5.85 -8.21 -16.91
C LYS A 196 -4.38 -8.02 -17.25
N THR A 197 -3.95 -8.49 -18.40
CA THR A 197 -2.57 -8.38 -18.85
C THR A 197 -2.23 -7.06 -19.55
N LYS A 198 -3.23 -6.19 -19.75
CA LYS A 198 -3.03 -4.81 -20.17
C LYS A 198 -2.72 -3.90 -18.98
N THR A 199 -1.69 -4.24 -18.23
CA THR A 199 -1.01 -3.24 -17.41
C THR A 199 -0.42 -2.23 -18.39
N LYS A 200 -0.78 -0.95 -18.23
CA LYS A 200 -0.17 0.12 -19.04
C LYS A 200 1.35 0.00 -18.91
N LEU A 201 2.08 0.30 -19.97
CA LEU A 201 3.55 0.24 -19.95
C LEU A 201 4.12 1.07 -18.79
N THR A 202 3.54 2.25 -18.53
CA THR A 202 3.83 3.13 -17.39
C THR A 202 3.63 2.45 -16.04
N ASP A 203 2.65 1.56 -15.90
CA ASP A 203 2.43 0.81 -14.67
C ASP A 203 3.49 -0.29 -14.51
N ALA A 204 3.98 -0.86 -15.62
CA ALA A 204 5.05 -1.86 -15.61
C ALA A 204 6.40 -1.24 -15.23
N GLU A 205 6.75 -0.08 -15.76
CA GLU A 205 7.97 0.66 -15.38
C GLU A 205 7.95 1.09 -13.91
N SER A 206 6.83 1.63 -13.44
CA SER A 206 6.65 1.98 -12.03
C SER A 206 6.71 0.77 -11.10
N LEU A 207 6.19 -0.37 -11.55
CA LEU A 207 6.25 -1.62 -10.79
C LEU A 207 7.66 -2.20 -10.79
N PHE A 208 8.38 -2.14 -11.91
CA PHE A 208 9.79 -2.51 -12.00
C PHE A 208 10.64 -1.71 -11.01
N ASP A 209 10.54 -0.37 -11.03
CA ASP A 209 11.24 0.53 -10.10
C ASP A 209 10.90 0.18 -8.64
N THR A 210 9.65 -0.15 -8.37
CA THR A 210 9.21 -0.54 -7.02
C THR A 210 9.89 -1.82 -6.54
N TYR A 211 9.94 -2.88 -7.36
CA TYR A 211 10.64 -4.11 -7.02
C TYR A 211 12.14 -3.91 -6.92
N ASP A 212 12.72 -3.15 -7.85
CA ASP A 212 14.16 -2.89 -7.87
C ASP A 212 14.62 -2.17 -6.59
N LYS A 213 13.89 -1.15 -6.13
CA LYS A 213 14.19 -0.47 -4.86
C LYS A 213 14.06 -1.37 -3.64
N VAL A 214 13.09 -2.29 -3.62
CA VAL A 214 12.95 -3.28 -2.55
C VAL A 214 14.16 -4.22 -2.54
N ILE A 215 14.55 -4.77 -3.70
CA ILE A 215 15.69 -5.68 -3.86
C ILE A 215 16.97 -5.00 -3.42
N GLN A 216 17.26 -3.80 -3.92
CA GLN A 216 18.45 -3.03 -3.54
C GLN A 216 18.49 -2.74 -2.03
N GLY A 217 17.33 -2.43 -1.44
CA GLY A 217 17.20 -2.23 0.00
C GLY A 217 17.54 -3.49 0.79
N LEU A 218 16.97 -4.63 0.41
CA LEU A 218 17.25 -5.92 1.06
C LEU A 218 18.71 -6.32 0.94
N GLN A 219 19.29 -6.27 -0.26
CA GLN A 219 20.69 -6.60 -0.51
C GLN A 219 21.66 -5.70 0.28
N ARG A 220 21.33 -4.40 0.42
CA ARG A 220 22.09 -3.48 1.25
C ARG A 220 22.09 -3.90 2.71
N PHE A 221 20.93 -4.28 3.23
CA PHE A 221 20.83 -4.75 4.62
C PHE A 221 21.57 -6.07 4.86
N GLU A 222 21.56 -6.99 3.89
CA GLU A 222 22.32 -8.23 3.96
C GLU A 222 23.84 -7.97 4.00
N LYS A 223 24.34 -7.10 3.11
CA LYS A 223 25.78 -6.73 3.08
C LYS A 223 26.26 -6.12 4.40
N ILE A 224 25.40 -5.38 5.09
CA ILE A 224 25.76 -4.75 6.38
C ILE A 224 25.72 -5.78 7.53
N GLY A 225 25.29 -7.02 7.28
CA GLY A 225 25.10 -8.03 8.33
C GLY A 225 24.03 -7.61 9.33
N PHE A 226 23.00 -6.92 8.84
CA PHE A 226 21.91 -6.36 9.64
C PHE A 226 21.23 -7.42 10.52
N ILE A 227 21.04 -8.61 10.00
CA ILE A 227 20.39 -9.73 10.73
C ILE A 227 21.30 -10.25 11.87
N GLY A 228 22.61 -10.27 11.67
CA GLY A 228 23.56 -10.76 12.68
C GLY A 228 23.83 -9.78 13.80
N LYS A 229 23.91 -8.49 13.52
CA LYS A 229 24.28 -7.44 14.49
C LYS A 229 23.11 -6.94 15.33
N LEU A 230 21.89 -7.01 14.83
CA LEU A 230 20.70 -6.63 15.60
C LEU A 230 20.33 -7.62 16.72
N LYS A 231 20.78 -8.86 16.63
CA LYS A 231 20.62 -9.84 17.74
C LYS A 231 21.45 -9.50 18.98
N LEU A 232 22.45 -8.63 18.89
CA LEU A 232 23.49 -8.57 19.90
C LEU A 232 23.61 -7.27 20.69
N LYS A 233 22.95 -6.18 20.34
CA LYS A 233 23.06 -4.95 21.12
C LYS A 233 21.72 -4.50 21.68
N ARG A 234 21.48 -4.86 22.93
CA ARG A 234 20.39 -4.31 23.75
C ARG A 234 20.54 -2.79 23.81
N GLY A 235 19.51 -2.08 23.36
CA GLY A 235 19.25 -0.71 23.81
C GLY A 235 19.77 0.45 22.94
N LEU A 236 20.36 0.23 21.77
CA LEU A 236 20.69 1.37 20.90
C LEU A 236 19.51 1.78 20.03
N PRO A 237 19.19 3.08 19.98
CA PRO A 237 18.16 3.57 19.07
C PRO A 237 18.60 3.30 17.64
N LEU A 238 17.74 2.70 16.85
CA LEU A 238 17.91 2.49 15.41
C LEU A 238 18.26 3.78 14.64
N SER A 239 18.14 4.94 15.29
CA SER A 239 18.17 6.25 14.67
C SER A 239 19.53 6.69 14.12
N ALA A 240 20.63 6.41 14.78
CA ALA A 240 21.90 6.97 14.36
C ALA A 240 22.70 6.05 13.41
N SER A 241 22.76 4.75 13.67
CA SER A 241 23.60 3.84 12.90
C SER A 241 22.98 3.38 11.58
N LEU A 242 21.65 3.21 11.54
CA LEU A 242 20.95 2.80 10.31
C LEU A 242 20.95 3.93 9.27
N PHE A 243 20.81 5.19 9.73
CA PHE A 243 20.74 6.36 8.86
C PHE A 243 22.10 6.83 8.35
N GLN A 244 23.16 6.67 9.11
CA GLN A 244 24.50 6.92 8.61
C GLN A 244 24.91 5.91 7.54
N LEU A 245 24.44 4.67 7.62
CA LEU A 245 24.71 3.61 6.64
C LEU A 245 23.86 3.71 5.37
N ILE A 246 22.72 4.42 5.41
CA ILE A 246 21.88 4.66 4.23
C ILE A 246 22.37 5.86 3.41
N LYS A 247 23.16 6.75 4.00
CA LYS A 247 23.70 7.95 3.35
C LYS A 247 25.09 7.75 2.74
N GLY A 248 25.73 6.60 2.95
CA GLY A 248 27.06 6.27 2.39
C GLY A 248 27.03 5.70 0.97
#